data_7ca5c86374f29fd48b14a8d0e2222e7e
#
_entry.id   7ca5c86374f29fd48b14a8d0e2222e7e
#
_cell.length_a   1.000
_cell.length_b   1.000
_cell.length_c   1.000
_cell.angle_alpha   90.00
_cell.angle_beta   90.00
_cell.angle_gamma   90.00
#
_symmetry.space_group_name_H-M   'P 1'
#
loop_
_entity.id
_entity.type
_entity.pdbx_description
1 polymer ?
#
loop_
_entity_poly.entity_id
_entity_poly.type
_entity_poly.pdbx_seq_one_letter_code
_entity_poly.pdbx_strand_id
1 'polypeptide(L)'
;MGRLIEEGMKAGYLLAVEGCLPTALGARVRLADGKVTVTDGPFAESKEVIGGFAILRAASKAEAIEHVRYVLGVAGDGVCELRQLYEEP
;
A
#
# COMPACT_ATOMS: atom_id res chain seq x y z
N MET A 1 3.25 -14.39 6.02
CA MET A 1 2.81 -12.97 6.13
C MET A 1 2.00 -12.69 7.38
N GLY A 2 1.06 -13.56 7.75
CA GLY A 2 0.26 -13.32 8.95
C GLY A 2 1.07 -13.09 10.22
N ARG A 3 2.14 -13.86 10.40
CA ARG A 3 3.02 -13.74 11.56
C ARG A 3 3.76 -12.39 11.57
N LEU A 4 4.19 -11.95 10.39
CA LEU A 4 4.89 -10.67 10.23
C LEU A 4 3.96 -9.50 10.59
N ILE A 5 2.70 -9.58 10.16
CA ILE A 5 1.69 -8.57 10.46
C ILE A 5 1.43 -8.54 11.97
N GLU A 6 1.26 -9.70 12.58
CA GLU A 6 1.03 -9.81 14.02
C GLU A 6 2.19 -9.22 14.83
N GLU A 7 3.42 -9.55 14.46
CA GLU A 7 4.61 -9.01 15.12
C GLU A 7 4.67 -7.49 15.01
N GLY A 8 4.38 -6.94 13.81
CA GLY A 8 4.40 -5.50 13.58
C GLY A 8 3.34 -4.75 14.38
N MET A 9 2.16 -5.33 14.49
CA MET A 9 1.09 -4.73 15.28
C MET A 9 1.40 -4.75 16.76
N LYS A 10 1.94 -5.85 17.28
CA LYS A 10 2.36 -5.95 18.68
C LYS A 10 3.49 -4.99 18.99
N ALA A 11 4.43 -4.83 18.09
CA ALA A 11 5.56 -3.91 18.28
C ALA A 11 5.13 -2.44 18.16
N GLY A 12 3.95 -2.18 17.60
CA GLY A 12 3.39 -0.83 17.51
C GLY A 12 3.83 -0.02 16.30
N TYR A 13 4.64 -0.57 15.40
CA TYR A 13 5.03 0.17 14.19
C TYR A 13 4.11 -0.07 13.00
N LEU A 14 3.36 -1.15 12.99
CA LEU A 14 2.41 -1.44 11.92
C LEU A 14 1.01 -0.99 12.36
N LEU A 15 0.49 0.07 11.75
CA LEU A 15 -0.78 0.67 12.13
C LEU A 15 -1.96 0.11 11.35
N ALA A 16 -1.72 -0.22 10.08
CA ALA A 16 -2.75 -0.79 9.22
C ALA A 16 -2.12 -1.52 8.06
N VAL A 17 -2.78 -2.54 7.56
CA VAL A 17 -2.36 -3.28 6.36
C VAL A 17 -3.59 -3.83 5.66
N GLU A 18 -3.64 -3.65 4.34
CA GLU A 18 -4.75 -4.13 3.53
C GLU A 18 -4.24 -4.64 2.18
N GLY A 19 -4.80 -5.75 1.74
CA GLY A 19 -4.57 -6.24 0.39
C GLY A 19 -5.62 -5.71 -0.57
N CYS A 20 -5.27 -5.63 -1.85
CA CYS A 20 -6.20 -5.22 -2.90
C CYS A 20 -6.56 -6.41 -3.78
N LEU A 21 -7.85 -6.55 -4.08
CA LEU A 21 -8.31 -7.53 -5.05
C LEU A 21 -8.01 -7.05 -6.48
N PRO A 22 -8.02 -7.96 -7.47
CA PRO A 22 -7.75 -7.57 -8.86
C PRO A 22 -8.71 -6.51 -9.38
N THR A 23 -8.28 -5.75 -10.39
CA THR A 23 -9.08 -4.68 -11.00
C THR A 23 -10.38 -5.18 -11.63
N ALA A 24 -10.47 -6.47 -11.95
CA ALA A 24 -11.71 -7.06 -12.44
C ALA A 24 -12.89 -6.83 -11.50
N LEU A 25 -12.61 -6.66 -10.19
CA LEU A 25 -13.61 -6.43 -9.16
C LEU A 25 -13.72 -4.96 -8.76
N GLY A 26 -13.01 -4.08 -9.44
CA GLY A 26 -12.98 -2.67 -9.13
C GLY A 26 -13.60 -1.80 -10.22
N ALA A 27 -13.37 -0.51 -10.08
CA ALA A 27 -13.83 0.47 -11.06
C ALA A 27 -12.88 1.66 -11.08
N ARG A 28 -12.80 2.30 -12.22
CA ARG A 28 -12.07 3.56 -12.38
C ARG A 28 -13.11 4.67 -12.51
N VAL A 29 -13.02 5.64 -11.63
CA VAL A 29 -13.92 6.80 -11.66
C VAL A 29 -13.10 8.02 -12.05
N ARG A 30 -13.55 8.73 -13.08
CA ARG A 30 -12.84 9.90 -13.60
C ARG A 30 -13.77 11.10 -13.65
N LEU A 31 -13.28 12.23 -13.16
CA LEU A 31 -13.96 13.51 -13.33
C LEU A 31 -13.13 14.37 -14.27
N ALA A 32 -13.71 14.76 -15.38
CA ALA A 32 -13.06 15.64 -16.36
C ALA A 32 -14.12 16.56 -16.95
N ASP A 33 -13.82 17.86 -17.00
CA ASP A 33 -14.72 18.88 -17.56
C ASP A 33 -16.12 18.86 -16.92
N GLY A 34 -16.15 18.61 -15.61
CA GLY A 34 -17.42 18.55 -14.87
C GLY A 34 -18.22 17.28 -15.10
N LYS A 35 -17.66 16.30 -15.81
CA LYS A 35 -18.35 15.06 -16.14
C LYS A 35 -17.67 13.86 -15.46
N VAL A 36 -18.46 13.03 -14.81
CA VAL A 36 -18.01 11.81 -14.18
C VAL A 36 -18.17 10.62 -15.12
N THR A 37 -17.10 9.85 -15.28
CA THR A 37 -17.11 8.61 -16.07
C THR A 37 -16.71 7.46 -15.17
N VAL A 38 -17.46 6.37 -15.22
CA VAL A 38 -17.17 5.15 -14.47
C VAL A 38 -16.84 4.03 -15.46
N THR A 39 -15.69 3.40 -15.28
CA THR A 39 -15.26 2.26 -16.07
C THR A 39 -15.14 1.07 -15.14
N ASP A 40 -16.00 0.05 -15.33
CA ASP A 40 -15.89 -1.18 -14.54
C ASP A 40 -14.63 -1.95 -14.93
N GLY A 41 -14.08 -2.67 -13.96
CA GLY A 41 -12.94 -3.53 -14.23
C GLY A 41 -13.30 -4.78 -15.05
N PRO A 42 -12.31 -5.44 -15.63
CA PRO A 42 -10.91 -5.04 -15.59
C PRO A 42 -10.66 -3.81 -16.49
N PHE A 43 -9.71 -2.99 -16.09
CA PHE A 43 -9.29 -1.84 -16.88
C PHE A 43 -7.78 -1.85 -17.06
N ALA A 44 -7.30 -1.06 -18.03
CA ALA A 44 -5.87 -0.96 -18.28
C ALA A 44 -5.17 -0.36 -17.05
N GLU A 45 -4.16 -1.06 -16.55
CA GLU A 45 -3.36 -0.61 -15.44
C GLU A 45 -2.08 0.04 -15.96
N SER A 46 -1.49 0.90 -15.14
CA SER A 46 -0.15 1.40 -15.39
C SER A 46 0.83 0.23 -15.26
N LYS A 47 2.12 0.50 -15.48
CA LYS A 47 3.16 -0.53 -15.34
C LYS A 47 3.24 -1.09 -13.92
N GLU A 48 2.72 -0.34 -12.96
CA GLU A 48 2.74 -0.74 -11.56
C GLU A 48 1.35 -1.19 -11.12
N VAL A 49 1.30 -2.38 -10.55
CA VAL A 49 0.07 -2.95 -10.02
C VAL A 49 0.11 -2.84 -8.50
N ILE A 50 -0.91 -2.22 -7.92
CA ILE A 50 -1.00 -2.10 -6.47
C ILE A 50 -1.68 -3.35 -5.90
N GLY A 51 -0.89 -4.19 -5.23
CA GLY A 51 -1.38 -5.41 -4.58
C GLY A 51 -1.89 -5.17 -3.17
N GLY A 52 -1.55 -4.03 -2.57
CA GLY A 52 -1.95 -3.70 -1.20
C GLY A 52 -1.14 -2.54 -0.66
N PHE A 53 -1.43 -2.18 0.58
CA PHE A 53 -0.70 -1.12 1.26
C PHE A 53 -0.63 -1.38 2.77
N ALA A 54 0.29 -0.66 3.42
CA ALA A 54 0.41 -0.67 4.88
C ALA A 54 0.71 0.74 5.36
N ILE A 55 0.30 1.04 6.57
CA ILE A 55 0.63 2.31 7.23
C ILE A 55 1.54 1.99 8.39
N LEU A 56 2.72 2.60 8.39
CA LEU A 56 3.76 2.37 9.39
C LEU A 56 4.02 3.63 10.21
N ARG A 57 4.40 3.42 11.46
CA ARG A 57 4.94 4.48 12.31
C ARG A 57 6.45 4.35 12.29
N ALA A 58 7.14 5.45 12.02
CA ALA A 58 8.59 5.48 12.03
C ALA A 58 9.08 6.87 12.45
N ALA A 59 10.18 6.92 13.17
CA ALA A 59 10.76 8.18 13.62
C ALA A 59 11.48 8.92 12.49
N SER A 60 11.87 8.19 11.44
CA SER A 60 12.60 8.76 10.32
C SER A 60 12.41 7.91 9.07
N LYS A 61 12.75 8.48 7.93
CA LYS A 61 12.75 7.77 6.66
C LYS A 61 13.68 6.54 6.71
N ALA A 62 14.84 6.69 7.34
CA ALA A 62 15.80 5.60 7.47
C ALA A 62 15.21 4.42 8.26
N GLU A 63 14.50 4.70 9.33
CA GLU A 63 13.82 3.67 10.11
C GLU A 63 12.71 3.00 9.30
N ALA A 64 11.94 3.79 8.55
CA ALA A 64 10.89 3.24 7.69
C ALA A 64 11.47 2.30 6.63
N ILE A 65 12.60 2.68 6.03
CA ILE A 65 13.29 1.83 5.05
C ILE A 65 13.73 0.52 5.68
N GLU A 66 14.20 0.54 6.90
CA GLU A 66 14.59 -0.70 7.60
C GLU A 66 13.40 -1.62 7.85
N HIS A 67 12.24 -1.08 8.19
CA HIS A 67 11.02 -1.88 8.32
C HIS A 67 10.64 -2.54 6.99
N VAL A 68 10.70 -1.79 5.90
CA VAL A 68 10.38 -2.32 4.56
C VAL A 68 11.40 -3.37 4.14
N ARG A 69 12.68 -3.14 4.44
CA ARG A 69 13.74 -4.11 4.15
C ARG A 69 13.48 -5.44 4.85
N TYR A 70 13.07 -5.39 6.11
CA TYR A 70 12.73 -6.58 6.87
C TYR A 70 11.55 -7.31 6.24
N VAL A 71 10.50 -6.58 5.87
CA VAL A 71 9.31 -7.15 5.24
C VAL A 71 9.67 -7.87 3.94
N LEU A 72 10.45 -7.22 3.08
CA LEU A 72 10.88 -7.82 1.81
C LEU A 72 11.75 -9.05 2.04
N GLY A 73 12.58 -9.04 3.07
CA GLY A 73 13.40 -10.19 3.43
C GLY A 73 12.59 -11.42 3.80
N VAL A 74 11.39 -11.22 4.37
CA VAL A 74 10.48 -12.31 4.73
C VAL A 74 9.56 -12.70 3.58
N ALA A 75 9.00 -11.69 2.90
CA ALA A 75 8.03 -11.91 1.83
C ALA A 75 8.65 -12.37 0.52
N GLY A 76 9.92 -12.06 0.29
CA GLY A 76 10.63 -12.40 -0.94
C GLY A 76 10.71 -11.22 -1.91
N ASP A 77 11.20 -11.48 -3.10
CA ASP A 77 11.43 -10.45 -4.10
C ASP A 77 10.17 -9.63 -4.39
N GLY A 78 10.36 -8.34 -4.49
CA GLY A 78 9.27 -7.43 -4.76
C GLY A 78 9.71 -5.98 -4.65
N VAL A 79 8.76 -5.09 -4.83
CA VAL A 79 9.00 -3.65 -4.75
C VAL A 79 7.97 -3.05 -3.79
N CYS A 80 8.43 -2.28 -2.84
CA CYS A 80 7.58 -1.47 -1.97
C CYS A 80 7.89 -0.01 -2.22
N GLU A 81 6.87 0.77 -2.48
CA GLU A 81 7.00 2.20 -2.58
C GLU A 81 6.68 2.81 -1.23
N LEU A 82 7.60 3.63 -0.73
CA LEU A 82 7.48 4.24 0.59
C LEU A 82 7.15 5.73 0.44
N ARG A 83 6.05 6.17 1.06
CA ARG A 83 5.65 7.57 1.02
C ARG A 83 5.27 8.05 2.41
N GLN A 84 5.73 9.24 2.76
CA GLN A 84 5.37 9.85 4.01
C GLN A 84 3.97 10.45 3.90
N LEU A 85 3.14 10.18 4.91
CA LEU A 85 1.81 10.77 4.99
C LEU A 85 1.90 12.17 5.57
N TYR A 86 0.90 13.00 5.27
CA TYR A 86 0.78 14.29 5.92
C TYR A 86 0.50 14.08 7.40
N GLU A 87 1.17 14.86 8.23
CA GLU A 87 0.91 14.89 9.66
C GLU A 87 0.03 16.09 9.96
N GLU A 88 -0.97 15.89 10.80
CA GLU A 88 -1.78 17.00 11.27
C GLU A 88 -1.02 17.76 12.35
N PRO A 89 -1.09 19.11 12.36
CA PRO A 89 -0.40 19.91 13.35
C PRO A 89 -0.92 19.69 14.77
#